data_a69fb655bf003cd3b0f05bff6eda220f
#
_entry.id   a69fb655bf003cd3b0f05bff6eda220f
#
_cell.length_a   1.000
_cell.length_b   1.000
_cell.length_c   1.000
_cell.angle_alpha   90.00
_cell.angle_beta   90.00
_cell.angle_gamma   90.00
#
_symmetry.space_group_name_H-M   'P 1'
#
loop_
_entity.id
_entity.type
_entity.pdbx_description
1 polymer ?
#
loop_
_entity_poly.entity_id
_entity_poly.type
_entity_poly.pdbx_seq_one_letter_code
_entity_poly.pdbx_strand_id
1 'polypeptide(L)'
;MPTLVFTHPECRLHDMGRGHPECGQRLDAITDHLRATGLDAALIFRDAPLVDREALCRAHSSNYVSELEAVLQELEVTGEHHAFDPDTIACAHTRRAVQRAAGAAVAATEAVVRGEARAAFCAVRPPGHHATRDTAMGFCFYNNVAVAARHALDELGLQRVAIIDFDVHHGNGTEDIVACDDRILMASFFQHPLYPGSGTVPKGTNMVNLPVRPYTRGPEIRDLIEANWMPRLEAF
;
A
#
# COMPACT_ATOMS: atom_id res chain seq x y z
N MET A 1 -4.43 -24.80 -0.12
CA MET A 1 -4.70 -23.65 0.77
C MET A 1 -5.49 -22.61 -0.03
N PRO A 2 -6.47 -21.94 0.58
CA PRO A 2 -7.31 -20.94 -0.09
C PRO A 2 -6.52 -19.65 -0.38
N THR A 3 -7.14 -18.77 -1.19
CA THR A 3 -6.77 -17.35 -1.29
C THR A 3 -7.75 -16.54 -0.45
N LEU A 4 -7.23 -15.68 0.42
CA LEU A 4 -8.04 -14.78 1.24
C LEU A 4 -8.22 -13.43 0.55
N VAL A 5 -9.38 -12.79 0.79
CA VAL A 5 -9.62 -11.39 0.40
C VAL A 5 -9.98 -10.61 1.65
N PHE A 6 -9.15 -9.64 2.01
CA PHE A 6 -9.42 -8.72 3.10
C PHE A 6 -10.07 -7.45 2.57
N THR A 7 -11.21 -7.08 3.11
CA THR A 7 -11.92 -5.84 2.78
C THR A 7 -12.74 -5.37 3.98
N HIS A 8 -13.24 -4.14 3.97
CA HIS A 8 -14.15 -3.64 4.99
C HIS A 8 -15.02 -2.50 4.45
N PRO A 9 -16.31 -2.41 4.82
CA PRO A 9 -17.19 -1.31 4.39
C PRO A 9 -16.66 0.09 4.73
N GLU A 10 -15.95 0.26 5.84
CA GLU A 10 -15.35 1.54 6.24
C GLU A 10 -14.35 2.07 5.20
N CYS A 11 -13.65 1.19 4.47
CA CYS A 11 -12.76 1.60 3.37
C CYS A 11 -13.51 2.30 2.22
N ARG A 12 -14.80 2.00 2.03
CA ARG A 12 -15.62 2.61 1.00
C ARG A 12 -16.08 4.02 1.37
N LEU A 13 -16.15 4.32 2.66
CA LEU A 13 -16.68 5.59 3.17
C LEU A 13 -15.68 6.75 3.09
N HIS A 14 -14.37 6.45 2.97
CA HIS A 14 -13.36 7.48 2.75
C HIS A 14 -13.65 8.22 1.44
N ASP A 15 -13.66 9.56 1.49
CA ASP A 15 -13.99 10.42 0.37
C ASP A 15 -13.05 11.63 0.31
N MET A 16 -12.39 11.80 -0.83
CA MET A 16 -11.49 12.93 -1.11
C MET A 16 -12.19 14.05 -1.89
N GLY A 17 -13.50 13.95 -2.09
CA GLY A 17 -14.31 14.94 -2.77
C GLY A 17 -14.82 14.50 -4.13
N ARG A 18 -15.77 15.28 -4.64
CA ARG A 18 -16.50 14.95 -5.86
C ARG A 18 -15.57 14.92 -7.08
N GLY A 19 -15.57 13.78 -7.79
CA GLY A 19 -14.81 13.60 -9.02
C GLY A 19 -13.34 13.19 -8.80
N HIS A 20 -12.95 12.96 -7.54
CA HIS A 20 -11.61 12.46 -7.24
C HIS A 20 -11.44 11.02 -7.78
N PRO A 21 -10.31 10.70 -8.43
CA PRO A 21 -10.09 9.38 -9.04
C PRO A 21 -9.99 8.26 -8.00
N GLU A 22 -9.46 8.55 -6.80
CA GLU A 22 -9.45 7.63 -5.67
C GLU A 22 -10.79 7.71 -4.95
N CYS A 23 -11.71 6.80 -5.24
CA CYS A 23 -13.11 6.83 -4.78
C CYS A 23 -13.62 5.45 -4.36
N GLY A 24 -14.69 5.41 -3.56
CA GLY A 24 -15.28 4.19 -3.03
C GLY A 24 -15.74 3.20 -4.10
N GLN A 25 -16.14 3.67 -5.26
CA GLN A 25 -16.60 2.87 -6.41
C GLN A 25 -15.50 1.92 -6.94
N ARG A 26 -14.22 2.19 -6.67
CA ARG A 26 -13.14 1.27 -7.02
C ARG A 26 -13.29 -0.09 -6.32
N LEU A 27 -13.73 -0.11 -5.07
CA LEU A 27 -14.00 -1.37 -4.33
C LEU A 27 -15.24 -2.08 -4.87
N ASP A 28 -16.27 -1.32 -5.23
CA ASP A 28 -17.47 -1.89 -5.86
C ASP A 28 -17.10 -2.59 -7.16
N ALA A 29 -16.33 -1.92 -8.04
CA ALA A 29 -15.90 -2.46 -9.32
C ALA A 29 -15.07 -3.75 -9.16
N ILE A 30 -14.18 -3.83 -8.15
CA ILE A 30 -13.40 -5.03 -7.85
C ILE A 30 -14.35 -6.16 -7.44
N THR A 31 -15.25 -5.91 -6.49
CA THR A 31 -16.15 -6.91 -5.95
C THR A 31 -17.12 -7.42 -7.02
N ASP A 32 -17.67 -6.53 -7.83
CA ASP A 32 -18.60 -6.87 -8.91
C ASP A 32 -17.91 -7.68 -10.00
N HIS A 33 -16.66 -7.35 -10.33
CA HIS A 33 -15.88 -8.12 -11.31
C HIS A 33 -15.57 -9.53 -10.79
N LEU A 34 -15.17 -9.68 -9.54
CA LEU A 34 -14.93 -10.99 -8.93
C LEU A 34 -16.19 -11.88 -8.99
N ARG A 35 -17.37 -11.30 -8.70
CA ARG A 35 -18.66 -11.99 -8.79
C ARG A 35 -19.04 -12.32 -10.23
N ALA A 36 -18.93 -11.35 -11.14
CA ALA A 36 -19.30 -11.54 -12.55
C ALA A 36 -18.46 -12.61 -13.24
N THR A 37 -17.23 -12.81 -12.81
CA THR A 37 -16.31 -13.84 -13.35
C THR A 37 -16.40 -15.16 -12.59
N GLY A 38 -17.16 -15.24 -11.48
CA GLY A 38 -17.26 -16.43 -10.63
C GLY A 38 -15.99 -16.72 -9.81
N LEU A 39 -15.02 -15.82 -9.80
CA LEU A 39 -13.80 -15.97 -9.00
C LEU A 39 -14.08 -15.96 -7.50
N ASP A 40 -15.13 -15.25 -7.07
CA ASP A 40 -15.55 -15.16 -5.68
C ASP A 40 -15.82 -16.52 -5.04
N ALA A 41 -16.28 -17.50 -5.81
CA ALA A 41 -16.50 -18.88 -5.34
C ALA A 41 -15.20 -19.59 -4.90
N ALA A 42 -14.03 -19.14 -5.37
CA ALA A 42 -12.72 -19.70 -5.01
C ALA A 42 -12.00 -18.88 -3.91
N LEU A 43 -12.61 -17.81 -3.43
CA LEU A 43 -12.03 -16.87 -2.48
C LEU A 43 -12.75 -16.94 -1.12
N ILE A 44 -11.99 -16.70 -0.06
CA ILE A 44 -12.54 -16.55 1.29
C ILE A 44 -12.40 -15.09 1.70
N PHE A 45 -13.54 -14.43 1.87
CA PHE A 45 -13.58 -13.03 2.32
C PHE A 45 -13.46 -12.94 3.84
N ARG A 46 -12.65 -12.01 4.31
CA ARG A 46 -12.46 -11.67 5.72
C ARG A 46 -12.55 -10.17 5.92
N ASP A 47 -13.10 -9.74 7.04
CA ASP A 47 -13.06 -8.33 7.43
C ASP A 47 -11.62 -7.91 7.74
N ALA A 48 -11.21 -6.78 7.17
CA ALA A 48 -9.93 -6.15 7.48
C ALA A 48 -9.95 -5.67 8.94
N PRO A 49 -9.04 -6.12 9.82
CA PRO A 49 -8.96 -5.61 11.18
C PRO A 49 -8.45 -4.15 11.20
N LEU A 50 -8.59 -3.48 12.33
CA LEU A 50 -7.89 -2.23 12.58
C LEU A 50 -6.42 -2.55 12.88
N VAL A 51 -5.51 -1.79 12.30
CA VAL A 51 -4.09 -1.87 12.65
C VAL A 51 -3.85 -1.30 14.04
N ASP A 52 -2.95 -1.89 14.81
CA ASP A 52 -2.48 -1.30 16.04
C ASP A 52 -1.43 -0.21 15.79
N ARG A 53 -1.28 0.67 16.79
CA ARG A 53 -0.33 1.78 16.72
C ARG A 53 1.12 1.30 16.63
N GLU A 54 1.44 0.20 17.27
CA GLU A 54 2.80 -0.33 17.30
C GLU A 54 3.24 -0.77 15.90
N ALA A 55 2.37 -1.46 15.16
CA ALA A 55 2.63 -1.82 13.77
C ALA A 55 2.85 -0.58 12.88
N LEU A 56 2.04 0.47 13.05
CA LEU A 56 2.23 1.73 12.34
C LEU A 56 3.61 2.36 12.64
N CYS A 57 4.02 2.39 13.90
CA CYS A 57 5.27 3.00 14.33
C CYS A 57 6.52 2.23 13.89
N ARG A 58 6.41 1.00 13.36
CA ARG A 58 7.53 0.29 12.72
C ARG A 58 7.90 0.91 11.37
N ALA A 59 6.93 1.48 10.66
CA ALA A 59 7.14 2.09 9.34
C ALA A 59 7.19 3.63 9.41
N HIS A 60 6.38 4.23 10.26
CA HIS A 60 6.24 5.67 10.41
C HIS A 60 6.83 6.16 11.73
N SER A 61 7.19 7.44 11.83
CA SER A 61 7.59 8.01 13.12
C SER A 61 6.38 8.12 14.07
N SER A 62 6.65 7.96 15.34
CA SER A 62 5.60 8.06 16.36
C SER A 62 4.95 9.44 16.42
N ASN A 63 5.70 10.50 16.07
CA ASN A 63 5.19 11.86 15.98
C ASN A 63 4.17 11.97 14.83
N TYR A 64 4.55 11.53 13.63
CA TYR A 64 3.64 11.54 12.49
C TYR A 64 2.35 10.76 12.76
N VAL A 65 2.47 9.55 13.33
CA VAL A 65 1.30 8.74 13.69
C VAL A 65 0.41 9.49 14.69
N SER A 66 0.99 10.17 15.68
CA SER A 66 0.22 10.96 16.67
C SER A 66 -0.47 12.17 16.05
N GLU A 67 0.25 12.93 15.22
CA GLU A 67 -0.27 14.12 14.55
C GLU A 67 -1.39 13.77 13.57
N LEU A 68 -1.17 12.76 12.74
CA LEU A 68 -2.18 12.27 11.80
C LEU A 68 -3.43 11.78 12.55
N GLU A 69 -3.27 10.95 13.58
CA GLU A 69 -4.38 10.47 14.40
C GLU A 69 -5.19 11.61 15.04
N ALA A 70 -4.51 12.65 15.55
CA ALA A 70 -5.18 13.80 16.15
C ALA A 70 -6.05 14.55 15.12
N VAL A 71 -5.50 14.84 13.93
CA VAL A 71 -6.26 15.46 12.84
C VAL A 71 -7.46 14.60 12.45
N LEU A 72 -7.24 13.29 12.24
CA LEU A 72 -8.32 12.41 11.81
C LEU A 72 -9.42 12.23 12.87
N GLN A 73 -9.07 12.30 14.17
CA GLN A 73 -10.06 12.31 15.27
C GLN A 73 -10.89 13.59 15.27
N GLU A 74 -10.27 14.73 15.04
CA GLU A 74 -10.96 16.01 14.94
C GLU A 74 -11.98 15.98 13.79
N LEU A 75 -11.61 15.44 12.64
CA LEU A 75 -12.51 15.31 11.50
C LEU A 75 -13.70 14.36 11.75
N GLU A 76 -13.52 13.31 12.54
CA GLU A 76 -14.64 12.44 12.97
C GLU A 76 -15.69 13.21 13.76
N VAL A 77 -15.28 14.24 14.52
CA VAL A 77 -16.19 15.06 15.36
C VAL A 77 -16.78 16.23 14.59
N THR A 78 -15.97 16.92 13.78
CA THR A 78 -16.39 18.14 13.09
C THR A 78 -17.14 17.85 11.78
N GLY A 79 -16.88 16.72 11.14
CA GLY A 79 -17.40 16.41 9.81
C GLY A 79 -16.71 17.22 8.70
N GLU A 80 -15.67 17.95 9.01
CA GLU A 80 -14.92 18.78 8.06
C GLU A 80 -13.97 17.93 7.19
N HIS A 81 -13.31 18.59 6.23
CA HIS A 81 -12.25 18.02 5.42
C HIS A 81 -10.93 18.72 5.71
N HIS A 82 -9.84 17.95 5.62
CA HIS A 82 -8.48 18.46 5.79
C HIS A 82 -7.61 18.03 4.59
N ALA A 83 -6.92 18.96 3.95
CA ALA A 83 -6.00 18.69 2.87
C ALA A 83 -4.57 18.63 3.39
N PHE A 84 -3.92 17.48 3.27
CA PHE A 84 -2.49 17.28 3.58
C PHE A 84 -1.60 17.76 2.42
N ASP A 85 -2.07 17.57 1.21
CA ASP A 85 -1.56 18.16 -0.02
C ASP A 85 -2.75 18.47 -0.96
N PRO A 86 -2.56 19.04 -2.16
CA PRO A 86 -3.66 19.38 -3.04
C PRO A 86 -4.60 18.22 -3.42
N ASP A 87 -4.10 16.98 -3.36
CA ASP A 87 -4.81 15.79 -3.82
C ASP A 87 -5.00 14.74 -2.69
N THR A 88 -4.47 14.99 -1.47
CA THR A 88 -4.59 14.07 -0.33
C THR A 88 -5.52 14.68 0.72
N ILE A 89 -6.80 14.39 0.60
CA ILE A 89 -7.85 15.00 1.41
C ILE A 89 -8.45 13.97 2.36
N ALA A 90 -8.51 14.30 3.64
CA ALA A 90 -9.17 13.51 4.67
C ALA A 90 -10.59 14.02 4.95
N CYS A 91 -11.48 13.12 5.32
CA CYS A 91 -12.85 13.37 5.76
C CYS A 91 -13.14 12.62 7.08
N ALA A 92 -14.32 12.78 7.63
CA ALA A 92 -14.75 12.12 8.87
C ALA A 92 -14.58 10.58 8.88
N HIS A 93 -14.58 9.94 7.72
CA HIS A 93 -14.44 8.48 7.60
C HIS A 93 -13.01 8.00 7.35
N THR A 94 -12.06 8.91 7.13
CA THR A 94 -10.69 8.57 6.74
C THR A 94 -9.98 7.76 7.82
N ARG A 95 -10.12 8.14 9.10
CA ARG A 95 -9.45 7.47 10.21
C ARG A 95 -9.67 5.96 10.21
N ARG A 96 -10.92 5.53 10.13
CA ARG A 96 -11.26 4.11 10.09
C ARG A 96 -10.76 3.44 8.83
N ALA A 97 -10.88 4.09 7.69
CA ALA A 97 -10.44 3.54 6.40
C ALA A 97 -8.92 3.28 6.38
N VAL A 98 -8.10 4.24 6.83
CA VAL A 98 -6.63 4.07 6.84
C VAL A 98 -6.18 2.98 7.80
N GLN A 99 -6.84 2.87 8.97
CA GLN A 99 -6.56 1.80 9.93
C GLN A 99 -6.95 0.42 9.38
N ARG A 100 -8.07 0.31 8.65
CA ARG A 100 -8.48 -0.92 7.97
C ARG A 100 -7.54 -1.29 6.83
N ALA A 101 -7.11 -0.32 6.04
CA ALA A 101 -6.21 -0.57 4.91
C ALA A 101 -4.85 -1.12 5.38
N ALA A 102 -4.23 -0.50 6.36
CA ALA A 102 -2.99 -0.99 6.96
C ALA A 102 -3.20 -2.32 7.71
N GLY A 103 -4.30 -2.45 8.46
CA GLY A 103 -4.64 -3.69 9.17
C GLY A 103 -4.90 -4.86 8.25
N ALA A 104 -5.50 -4.64 7.07
CA ALA A 104 -5.64 -5.66 6.05
C ALA A 104 -4.28 -6.20 5.58
N ALA A 105 -3.33 -5.32 5.31
CA ALA A 105 -2.00 -5.71 4.85
C ALA A 105 -1.24 -6.53 5.91
N VAL A 106 -1.33 -6.13 7.18
CA VAL A 106 -0.76 -6.90 8.32
C VAL A 106 -1.43 -8.27 8.43
N ALA A 107 -2.76 -8.33 8.51
CA ALA A 107 -3.49 -9.59 8.67
C ALA A 107 -3.33 -10.53 7.48
N ALA A 108 -3.26 -10.00 6.26
CA ALA A 108 -2.97 -10.77 5.06
C ALA A 108 -1.58 -11.43 5.12
N THR A 109 -0.58 -10.68 5.56
CA THR A 109 0.79 -11.17 5.75
C THR A 109 0.83 -12.26 6.82
N GLU A 110 0.21 -12.03 7.98
CA GLU A 110 0.11 -13.04 9.05
C GLU A 110 -0.53 -14.34 8.57
N ALA A 111 -1.67 -14.25 7.89
CA ALA A 111 -2.38 -15.42 7.40
C ALA A 111 -1.55 -16.27 6.43
N VAL A 112 -0.76 -15.63 5.57
CA VAL A 112 0.13 -16.33 4.64
C VAL A 112 1.32 -16.95 5.37
N VAL A 113 1.97 -16.19 6.25
CA VAL A 113 3.15 -16.68 7.01
C VAL A 113 2.77 -17.84 7.94
N ARG A 114 1.61 -17.79 8.58
CA ARG A 114 1.09 -18.88 9.43
C ARG A 114 0.57 -20.10 8.64
N GLY A 115 0.55 -20.02 7.31
CA GLY A 115 0.07 -21.11 6.46
C GLY A 115 -1.44 -21.28 6.45
N GLU A 116 -2.22 -20.27 6.87
CA GLU A 116 -3.68 -20.28 6.78
C GLU A 116 -4.17 -20.08 5.34
N ALA A 117 -3.36 -19.41 4.52
CA ALA A 117 -3.63 -19.15 3.13
C ALA A 117 -2.35 -19.27 2.28
N ARG A 118 -2.52 -19.61 0.99
CA ARG A 118 -1.43 -19.57 0.02
C ARG A 118 -1.10 -18.13 -0.42
N ALA A 119 -2.13 -17.31 -0.53
CA ALA A 119 -2.06 -15.92 -0.95
C ALA A 119 -3.21 -15.13 -0.30
N ALA A 120 -3.03 -13.83 -0.23
CA ALA A 120 -4.08 -12.91 0.20
C ALA A 120 -4.13 -11.67 -0.70
N PHE A 121 -5.32 -11.13 -0.90
CA PHE A 121 -5.58 -9.90 -1.62
C PHE A 121 -6.27 -8.89 -0.69
N CYS A 122 -5.76 -7.67 -0.64
CA CYS A 122 -6.33 -6.60 0.17
C CYS A 122 -7.13 -5.66 -0.74
N ALA A 123 -8.46 -5.84 -0.79
CA ALA A 123 -9.36 -4.93 -1.49
C ALA A 123 -9.75 -3.78 -0.55
N VAL A 124 -8.83 -2.84 -0.36
CA VAL A 124 -8.93 -1.75 0.61
C VAL A 124 -8.57 -0.39 0.00
N ARG A 125 -8.92 0.66 0.68
CA ARG A 125 -8.56 2.06 0.44
C ARG A 125 -8.48 2.78 1.79
N PRO A 126 -7.69 3.89 1.87
CA PRO A 126 -6.84 4.51 0.84
C PRO A 126 -5.63 3.65 0.45
N PRO A 127 -4.94 4.02 -0.67
CA PRO A 127 -3.63 3.44 -1.00
C PRO A 127 -2.55 3.84 0.02
N GLY A 128 -1.30 3.37 -0.17
CA GLY A 128 -0.27 3.58 0.85
C GLY A 128 1.13 3.95 0.32
N HIS A 129 1.49 3.61 -0.90
CA HIS A 129 2.89 3.60 -1.35
C HIS A 129 3.55 4.99 -1.47
N HIS A 130 2.77 6.07 -1.47
CA HIS A 130 3.29 7.44 -1.46
C HIS A 130 3.50 8.00 -0.05
N ALA A 131 2.82 7.47 0.98
CA ALA A 131 3.03 7.92 2.36
C ALA A 131 4.47 7.62 2.79
N THR A 132 5.24 8.68 3.08
CA THR A 132 6.61 8.57 3.56
C THR A 132 6.64 8.25 5.05
N ARG A 133 7.81 8.16 5.64
CA ARG A 133 7.95 7.96 7.08
C ARG A 133 7.20 9.00 7.90
N ASP A 134 7.12 10.24 7.41
CA ASP A 134 6.65 11.40 8.17
C ASP A 134 5.62 12.28 7.42
N THR A 135 5.11 11.84 6.26
CA THR A 135 4.23 12.70 5.43
C THR A 135 3.15 11.91 4.71
N ALA A 136 1.90 12.37 4.82
CA ALA A 136 0.80 11.93 3.97
C ALA A 136 0.86 12.66 2.63
N MET A 137 0.78 11.93 1.51
CA MET A 137 0.78 12.50 0.17
C MET A 137 0.30 11.49 -0.88
N GLY A 138 -0.07 11.97 -2.07
CA GLY A 138 -0.45 11.09 -3.19
C GLY A 138 -1.59 10.14 -2.84
N PHE A 139 -2.64 10.63 -2.18
CA PHE A 139 -3.80 9.87 -1.70
C PHE A 139 -3.51 8.92 -0.51
N CYS A 140 -2.26 8.87 -0.04
CA CYS A 140 -1.78 7.90 0.96
C CYS A 140 -1.58 8.56 2.32
N PHE A 141 -2.01 7.87 3.37
CA PHE A 141 -1.87 8.32 4.77
C PHE A 141 -0.90 7.44 5.55
N TYR A 142 -1.12 6.12 5.55
CA TYR A 142 -0.16 5.14 6.04
C TYR A 142 0.37 4.30 4.89
N ASN A 143 1.60 3.90 4.95
CA ASN A 143 2.21 3.02 3.96
C ASN A 143 1.89 1.56 4.27
N ASN A 144 0.76 1.10 3.76
CA ASN A 144 0.21 -0.22 4.08
C ASN A 144 1.20 -1.36 3.83
N VAL A 145 1.93 -1.33 2.71
CA VAL A 145 2.89 -2.39 2.34
C VAL A 145 4.15 -2.32 3.18
N ALA A 146 4.65 -1.13 3.51
CA ALA A 146 5.82 -0.97 4.36
C ALA A 146 5.52 -1.39 5.82
N VAL A 147 4.31 -1.07 6.32
CA VAL A 147 3.84 -1.53 7.64
C VAL A 147 3.80 -3.06 7.68
N ALA A 148 3.25 -3.71 6.65
CA ALA A 148 3.20 -5.17 6.57
C ALA A 148 4.59 -5.80 6.44
N ALA A 149 5.49 -5.21 5.64
CA ALA A 149 6.86 -5.69 5.48
C ALA A 149 7.66 -5.61 6.79
N ARG A 150 7.57 -4.49 7.52
CA ARG A 150 8.18 -4.34 8.86
C ARG A 150 7.59 -5.32 9.86
N HIS A 151 6.27 -5.49 9.87
CA HIS A 151 5.62 -6.48 10.72
C HIS A 151 6.09 -7.91 10.43
N ALA A 152 6.25 -8.26 9.16
CA ALA A 152 6.75 -9.58 8.75
C ALA A 152 8.16 -9.87 9.27
N LEU A 153 9.04 -8.86 9.26
CA LEU A 153 10.41 -8.99 9.74
C LEU A 153 10.48 -9.00 11.27
N ASP A 154 9.82 -8.03 11.90
CA ASP A 154 10.05 -7.71 13.31
C ASP A 154 9.17 -8.54 14.26
N GLU A 155 7.96 -8.97 13.82
CA GLU A 155 7.02 -9.77 14.63
C GLU A 155 6.90 -11.23 14.17
N LEU A 156 6.93 -11.46 12.86
CA LEU A 156 6.76 -12.83 12.35
C LEU A 156 8.10 -13.54 12.12
N GLY A 157 9.21 -12.87 12.35
CA GLY A 157 10.56 -13.45 12.31
C GLY A 157 11.05 -13.80 10.90
N LEU A 158 10.46 -13.26 9.85
CA LEU A 158 11.00 -13.45 8.51
C LEU A 158 12.36 -12.77 8.39
N GLN A 159 13.25 -13.36 7.61
CA GLN A 159 14.61 -12.83 7.45
C GLN A 159 14.68 -11.81 6.31
N ARG A 160 13.83 -11.94 5.31
CA ARG A 160 13.82 -11.12 4.11
C ARG A 160 12.40 -10.96 3.57
N VAL A 161 12.10 -9.78 3.01
CA VAL A 161 10.83 -9.46 2.36
C VAL A 161 11.09 -8.74 1.05
N ALA A 162 10.51 -9.21 -0.05
CA ALA A 162 10.52 -8.48 -1.31
C ALA A 162 9.20 -7.71 -1.49
N ILE A 163 9.28 -6.43 -1.82
CA ILE A 163 8.15 -5.58 -2.20
C ILE A 163 8.23 -5.36 -3.71
N ILE A 164 7.16 -5.73 -4.41
CA ILE A 164 7.02 -5.50 -5.85
C ILE A 164 5.95 -4.44 -6.05
N ASP A 165 6.35 -3.29 -6.57
CA ASP A 165 5.45 -2.17 -6.87
C ASP A 165 5.32 -2.03 -8.39
N PHE A 166 4.13 -2.29 -8.92
CA PHE A 166 3.81 -2.16 -10.34
C PHE A 166 2.77 -1.06 -10.61
N ASP A 167 2.61 -0.12 -9.68
CA ASP A 167 1.86 1.09 -9.92
C ASP A 167 2.56 1.95 -11.01
N VAL A 168 1.79 2.75 -11.75
CA VAL A 168 2.34 3.64 -12.77
C VAL A 168 3.16 4.79 -12.16
N HIS A 169 2.90 5.12 -10.89
CA HIS A 169 3.65 6.11 -10.12
C HIS A 169 4.75 5.45 -9.31
N HIS A 170 5.86 6.15 -9.12
CA HIS A 170 6.90 5.69 -8.21
C HIS A 170 6.42 5.66 -6.76
N GLY A 171 6.59 4.53 -6.08
CA GLY A 171 6.27 4.36 -4.66
C GLY A 171 7.31 5.03 -3.75
N ASN A 172 7.42 6.36 -3.83
CA ASN A 172 8.43 7.16 -3.12
C ASN A 172 8.37 7.02 -1.60
N GLY A 173 7.18 6.81 -1.06
CA GLY A 173 6.99 6.60 0.38
C GLY A 173 7.50 5.23 0.83
N THR A 174 7.22 4.19 0.05
CA THR A 174 7.77 2.87 0.32
C THR A 174 9.29 2.90 0.27
N GLU A 175 9.87 3.48 -0.78
CA GLU A 175 11.32 3.65 -0.91
C GLU A 175 11.90 4.41 0.29
N ASP A 176 11.28 5.52 0.71
CA ASP A 176 11.71 6.32 1.85
C ASP A 176 11.81 5.52 3.15
N ILE A 177 10.83 4.67 3.41
CA ILE A 177 10.74 3.87 4.63
C ILE A 177 11.73 2.70 4.63
N VAL A 178 11.98 2.07 3.46
CA VAL A 178 12.70 0.79 3.41
C VAL A 178 14.12 0.88 2.85
N ALA A 179 14.56 2.02 2.34
CA ALA A 179 15.84 2.18 1.65
C ALA A 179 17.09 1.83 2.49
N CYS A 180 16.99 1.87 3.80
CA CYS A 180 18.10 1.58 4.72
C CYS A 180 17.99 0.23 5.42
N ASP A 181 17.13 -0.69 4.94
CA ASP A 181 16.97 -2.01 5.53
C ASP A 181 17.28 -3.10 4.49
N ASP A 182 18.46 -3.67 4.58
CA ASP A 182 18.94 -4.72 3.67
C ASP A 182 18.11 -6.02 3.73
N ARG A 183 17.22 -6.16 4.72
CA ARG A 183 16.25 -7.27 4.81
C ARG A 183 15.04 -7.06 3.88
N ILE A 184 14.92 -5.89 3.24
CA ILE A 184 13.82 -5.58 2.32
C ILE A 184 14.41 -5.25 0.95
N LEU A 185 13.98 -5.97 -0.08
CA LEU A 185 14.24 -5.63 -1.47
C LEU A 185 12.99 -4.98 -2.06
N MET A 186 13.09 -3.76 -2.59
CA MET A 186 12.02 -3.13 -3.35
C MET A 186 12.35 -3.15 -4.84
N ALA A 187 11.45 -3.70 -5.65
CA ALA A 187 11.54 -3.67 -7.11
C ALA A 187 10.30 -2.98 -7.68
N SER A 188 10.49 -1.92 -8.45
CA SER A 188 9.41 -1.14 -9.04
C SER A 188 9.71 -0.74 -10.49
N PHE A 189 8.68 -0.65 -11.32
CA PHE A 189 8.71 0.15 -12.54
C PHE A 189 7.67 1.27 -12.43
N PHE A 190 7.93 2.41 -13.03
CA PHE A 190 7.03 3.55 -12.99
C PHE A 190 7.26 4.45 -14.21
N GLN A 191 6.21 5.14 -14.63
CA GLN A 191 6.37 6.12 -15.70
C GLN A 191 7.19 7.31 -15.23
N HIS A 192 8.13 7.73 -16.06
CA HIS A 192 8.90 8.95 -15.84
C HIS A 192 9.06 9.73 -17.17
N PRO A 193 8.84 11.07 -17.18
CA PRO A 193 8.39 11.90 -16.04
C PRO A 193 6.91 11.74 -15.71
N LEU A 194 6.60 11.59 -14.43
CA LEU A 194 5.25 11.58 -13.85
C LEU A 194 5.37 11.89 -12.35
N TYR A 195 4.24 12.12 -11.66
CA TYR A 195 4.20 12.22 -10.21
C TYR A 195 4.86 10.97 -9.56
N PRO A 196 5.59 11.07 -8.46
CA PRO A 196 5.97 12.28 -7.71
C PRO A 196 7.23 12.99 -8.24
N GLY A 197 7.77 12.59 -9.39
CA GLY A 197 8.96 13.19 -10.01
C GLY A 197 10.31 12.68 -9.46
N SER A 198 10.28 11.66 -8.60
CA SER A 198 11.46 11.04 -7.97
C SER A 198 11.65 9.58 -8.44
N GLY A 199 12.66 8.89 -7.92
CA GLY A 199 12.88 7.46 -8.12
C GLY A 199 13.86 7.09 -9.23
N THR A 200 14.26 8.04 -10.11
CA THR A 200 15.26 7.78 -11.15
C THR A 200 16.65 7.52 -10.58
N VAL A 201 16.92 8.03 -9.38
CA VAL A 201 18.10 7.71 -8.59
C VAL A 201 17.60 6.99 -7.32
N PRO A 202 17.88 5.69 -7.17
CA PRO A 202 17.46 4.93 -5.99
C PRO A 202 18.06 5.49 -4.70
N LYS A 203 17.28 5.51 -3.62
CA LYS A 203 17.74 5.95 -2.29
C LYS A 203 18.63 4.92 -1.59
N GLY A 204 18.57 3.65 -1.99
CA GLY A 204 19.34 2.56 -1.39
C GLY A 204 19.75 1.50 -2.38
N THR A 205 20.72 0.67 -1.98
CA THR A 205 21.24 -0.45 -2.79
C THR A 205 20.24 -1.61 -2.90
N ASN A 206 19.26 -1.63 -2.01
CA ASN A 206 18.16 -2.58 -1.95
C ASN A 206 16.95 -2.18 -2.82
N MET A 207 17.14 -1.20 -3.71
CA MET A 207 16.11 -0.73 -4.66
C MET A 207 16.43 -1.18 -6.08
N VAL A 208 15.41 -1.60 -6.83
CA VAL A 208 15.48 -1.83 -8.29
C VAL A 208 14.43 -0.98 -8.96
N ASN A 209 14.77 0.28 -9.20
CA ASN A 209 13.88 1.27 -9.78
C ASN A 209 14.03 1.30 -11.31
N LEU A 210 12.94 1.05 -12.04
CA LEU A 210 12.90 1.04 -13.51
C LEU A 210 12.00 2.18 -14.02
N PRO A 211 12.55 3.38 -14.27
CA PRO A 211 11.80 4.44 -14.93
C PRO A 211 11.51 4.07 -16.38
N VAL A 212 10.25 4.08 -16.78
CA VAL A 212 9.81 3.78 -18.14
C VAL A 212 9.16 4.99 -18.80
N ARG A 213 9.20 5.05 -20.14
CA ARG A 213 8.60 6.14 -20.89
C ARG A 213 7.08 6.02 -20.92
N PRO A 214 6.34 7.13 -21.13
CA PRO A 214 4.92 7.07 -21.45
C PRO A 214 4.65 6.10 -22.60
N TYR A 215 3.54 5.36 -22.51
CA TYR A 215 3.12 4.37 -23.51
C TYR A 215 4.00 3.11 -23.63
N THR A 216 4.96 2.88 -22.74
CA THR A 216 5.66 1.58 -22.63
C THR A 216 4.65 0.45 -22.43
N ARG A 217 4.77 -0.61 -23.19
CA ARG A 217 3.78 -1.70 -23.22
C ARG A 217 4.28 -2.96 -22.52
N GLY A 218 3.34 -3.86 -22.27
CA GLY A 218 3.60 -5.11 -21.54
C GLY A 218 4.78 -5.95 -21.99
N PRO A 219 5.07 -6.14 -23.32
CA PRO A 219 6.29 -6.85 -23.73
C PRO A 219 7.56 -6.21 -23.22
N GLU A 220 7.72 -4.89 -23.42
CA GLU A 220 8.91 -4.14 -22.95
C GLU A 220 9.05 -4.18 -21.42
N ILE A 221 7.93 -4.07 -20.68
CA ILE A 221 7.92 -4.19 -19.21
C ILE A 221 8.39 -5.58 -18.79
N ARG A 222 7.94 -6.65 -19.45
CA ARG A 222 8.38 -8.02 -19.12
C ARG A 222 9.88 -8.21 -19.37
N ASP A 223 10.40 -7.73 -20.49
CA ASP A 223 11.83 -7.79 -20.79
C ASP A 223 12.66 -7.05 -19.73
N LEU A 224 12.20 -5.87 -19.29
CA LEU A 224 12.84 -5.11 -18.21
C LEU A 224 12.80 -5.85 -16.87
N ILE A 225 11.69 -6.47 -16.52
CA ILE A 225 11.54 -7.27 -15.31
C ILE A 225 12.50 -8.48 -15.34
N GLU A 226 12.51 -9.23 -16.44
CA GLU A 226 13.40 -10.39 -16.59
C GLU A 226 14.89 -10.00 -16.52
N ALA A 227 15.26 -8.87 -17.12
CA ALA A 227 16.65 -8.41 -17.14
C ALA A 227 17.12 -7.80 -15.80
N ASN A 228 16.23 -7.20 -14.99
CA ASN A 228 16.62 -6.41 -13.83
C ASN A 228 16.06 -6.92 -12.50
N TRP A 229 14.76 -7.29 -12.43
CA TRP A 229 14.17 -7.73 -11.16
C TRP A 229 14.52 -9.17 -10.85
N MET A 230 14.37 -10.08 -11.83
CA MET A 230 14.54 -11.50 -11.58
C MET A 230 15.92 -11.86 -11.01
N PRO A 231 17.06 -11.37 -11.57
CA PRO A 231 18.37 -11.67 -11.00
C PRO A 231 18.55 -11.14 -9.57
N ARG A 232 17.92 -10.00 -9.25
CA ARG A 232 17.98 -9.42 -7.91
C ARG A 232 17.12 -10.17 -6.91
N LEU A 233 15.93 -10.62 -7.33
CA LEU A 233 15.02 -11.43 -6.51
C LEU A 233 15.59 -12.83 -6.23
N GLU A 234 16.24 -13.43 -7.23
CA GLU A 234 16.88 -14.77 -7.08
C GLU A 234 18.10 -14.72 -6.14
N ALA A 235 18.83 -13.60 -6.15
CA ALA A 235 19.99 -13.40 -5.27
C ALA A 235 19.60 -12.97 -3.85
N PHE A 236 18.42 -12.43 -3.68
CA PHE A 236 17.87 -11.94 -2.41
C PHE A 236 17.19 -13.07 -1.64
#